data_3cfd64ec33f03dcff71f35db975d6f45
#
_entry.id   3cfd64ec33f03dcff71f35db975d6f45
#
_cell.length_a   1.000
_cell.length_b   1.000
_cell.length_c   1.000
_cell.angle_alpha   90.00
_cell.angle_beta   90.00
_cell.angle_gamma   90.00
#
_symmetry.space_group_name_H-M   'P 1'
#
loop_
_entity.id
_entity.type
_entity.pdbx_description
1 polymer ?
#
loop_
_entity_poly.entity_id
_entity_poly.type
_entity_poly.pdbx_seq_one_letter_code
_entity_poly.pdbx_strand_id
1 'polypeptide(L)'
;VLVLLDAVGYGTLRRLGEADPTLRRLLRAGRFFPLTSVFPSTTVVALTTIWTGRAPLGHGFLGTRLLLPEQGVVADMLALAPVAHKQDRESLLEWGWEPERFVTVPGLGKRLSDQGIQTIVLTFYPYVNNGLSRIFHRDAGKRRGYVGLSDLWINLREAVARSQAERLFVNAYWGEVDALSHVYGPDTEHSRSALRYVMRGLEEDFLAPLPASAREGTLLLLAADHGQIPTPAERVVYLSDHPVLQETLLLPPTGEPRASFLYVQPGQVERLRSYIAEHFAGRFVLLETDRALAAGLFGPERPTPALRPRLGDFLLLAQDGSQLLLTKKWGAGKPPVLLGHHGSLTPAEMLVPLLMVRLDGV
;
A
#
# COMPACT_ATOMS: atom_id res chain seq x y z
N VAL A 1 7.39 -1.16 -18.81
CA VAL A 1 7.37 -2.12 -17.69
C VAL A 1 7.37 -1.32 -16.39
N LEU A 2 6.46 -1.61 -15.47
CA LEU A 2 6.42 -1.08 -14.11
C LEU A 2 6.64 -2.24 -13.13
N VAL A 3 7.69 -2.15 -12.32
CA VAL A 3 7.94 -3.06 -11.21
C VAL A 3 7.63 -2.32 -9.91
N LEU A 4 6.66 -2.80 -9.16
CA LEU A 4 6.28 -2.27 -7.85
C LEU A 4 6.82 -3.18 -6.75
N LEU A 5 7.68 -2.64 -5.91
CA LEU A 5 8.28 -3.30 -4.76
C LEU A 5 7.61 -2.76 -3.49
N ASP A 6 6.74 -3.56 -2.88
CA ASP A 6 5.96 -3.17 -1.71
C ASP A 6 6.86 -2.78 -0.53
N ALA A 7 6.55 -1.65 0.10
CA ALA A 7 7.22 -1.06 1.26
C ALA A 7 8.70 -0.69 1.07
N VAL A 8 9.19 -0.62 -0.18
CA VAL A 8 10.58 -0.23 -0.45
C VAL A 8 10.71 1.29 -0.49
N GLY A 9 10.93 1.93 0.66
CA GLY A 9 11.12 3.37 0.75
C GLY A 9 12.33 3.87 -0.07
N TYR A 10 12.30 5.15 -0.48
CA TYR A 10 13.36 5.82 -1.25
C TYR A 10 14.74 5.67 -0.59
N GLY A 11 14.84 5.89 0.73
CA GLY A 11 16.09 5.76 1.45
C GLY A 11 16.67 4.34 1.43
N THR A 12 15.80 3.33 1.52
CA THR A 12 16.19 1.91 1.47
C THR A 12 16.76 1.53 0.11
N LEU A 13 16.08 1.91 -0.99
CA LEU A 13 16.57 1.63 -2.34
C LEU A 13 17.87 2.39 -2.65
N ARG A 14 17.98 3.64 -2.21
CA ARG A 14 19.22 4.44 -2.39
C ARG A 14 20.41 3.79 -1.71
N ARG A 15 20.27 3.37 -0.44
CA ARG A 15 21.34 2.66 0.29
C ARG A 15 21.73 1.35 -0.38
N LEU A 16 20.77 0.60 -0.88
CA LEU A 16 21.08 -0.62 -1.64
C LEU A 16 21.88 -0.32 -2.90
N GLY A 17 21.59 0.76 -3.64
CA GLY A 17 22.33 1.17 -4.82
C GLY A 17 23.81 1.48 -4.58
N GLU A 18 24.21 1.77 -3.35
CA GLU A 18 25.60 1.93 -2.97
C GLU A 18 26.37 0.60 -2.91
N ALA A 19 25.67 -0.51 -2.64
CA ALA A 19 26.25 -1.83 -2.45
C ALA A 19 25.98 -2.79 -3.63
N ASP A 20 24.79 -2.74 -4.24
CA ASP A 20 24.37 -3.67 -5.27
C ASP A 20 24.83 -3.24 -6.68
N PRO A 21 25.57 -4.08 -7.42
CA PRO A 21 26.11 -3.71 -8.72
C PRO A 21 25.04 -3.46 -9.79
N THR A 22 23.98 -4.26 -9.81
CA THR A 22 22.89 -4.15 -10.77
C THR A 22 22.15 -2.84 -10.57
N LEU A 23 21.71 -2.58 -9.34
CA LEU A 23 21.00 -1.34 -9.03
C LEU A 23 21.88 -0.10 -9.29
N ARG A 24 23.16 -0.16 -8.93
CA ARG A 24 24.13 0.92 -9.22
C ARG A 24 24.23 1.20 -10.71
N ARG A 25 24.28 0.17 -11.56
CA ARG A 25 24.28 0.30 -13.02
C ARG A 25 23.00 0.97 -13.51
N LEU A 26 21.85 0.51 -13.05
CA LEU A 26 20.54 1.08 -13.41
C LEU A 26 20.41 2.54 -12.97
N LEU A 27 20.88 2.89 -11.76
CA LEU A 27 20.86 4.26 -11.25
C LEU A 27 21.74 5.21 -12.10
N ARG A 28 22.85 4.73 -12.65
CA ARG A 28 23.72 5.51 -13.53
C ARG A 28 23.17 5.68 -14.95
N ALA A 29 22.48 4.65 -15.46
CA ALA A 29 21.90 4.67 -16.79
C ALA A 29 20.55 5.40 -16.84
N GLY A 30 19.88 5.57 -15.72
CA GLY A 30 18.52 6.08 -15.63
C GLY A 30 18.37 7.43 -14.93
N ARG A 31 17.15 7.69 -14.54
CA ARG A 31 16.76 8.82 -13.69
C ARG A 31 16.14 8.28 -12.39
N PHE A 32 16.59 8.79 -11.28
CA PHE A 32 16.17 8.36 -9.95
C PHE A 32 15.66 9.54 -9.13
N PHE A 33 14.40 9.47 -8.70
CA PHE A 33 13.72 10.55 -7.96
C PHE A 33 13.05 10.03 -6.71
N PRO A 34 12.96 10.83 -5.65
CA PRO A 34 11.96 10.62 -4.62
C PRO A 34 10.59 11.07 -5.12
N LEU A 35 9.59 10.24 -4.89
CA LEU A 35 8.17 10.61 -4.96
C LEU A 35 7.57 10.57 -3.56
N THR A 36 6.41 11.19 -3.41
CA THR A 36 5.60 11.08 -2.20
C THR A 36 4.50 10.06 -2.45
N SER A 37 4.38 9.08 -1.56
CA SER A 37 3.20 8.21 -1.52
C SER A 37 1.95 9.02 -1.22
N VAL A 38 0.79 8.38 -1.33
CA VAL A 38 -0.49 8.98 -0.93
C VAL A 38 -0.72 8.81 0.57
N PHE A 39 -1.68 9.53 1.13
CA PHE A 39 -2.10 9.36 2.51
C PHE A 39 -3.52 8.76 2.60
N PRO A 40 -3.70 7.75 3.45
CA PRO A 40 -2.70 6.97 4.22
C PRO A 40 -1.71 6.22 3.32
N SER A 41 -0.45 6.12 3.77
CA SER A 41 0.63 5.44 3.06
C SER A 41 0.53 3.92 3.25
N THR A 42 -0.42 3.30 2.57
CA THR A 42 -0.75 1.87 2.70
C THR A 42 -1.08 1.26 1.35
N THR A 43 -0.80 -0.03 1.20
CA THR A 43 -0.92 -0.79 -0.05
C THR A 43 -2.25 -0.58 -0.76
N VAL A 44 -3.39 -0.76 -0.06
CA VAL A 44 -4.72 -0.66 -0.69
C VAL A 44 -5.00 0.73 -1.25
N VAL A 45 -4.53 1.78 -0.60
CA VAL A 45 -4.73 3.18 -1.02
C VAL A 45 -3.78 3.53 -2.18
N ALA A 46 -2.51 3.20 -2.03
CA ALA A 46 -1.48 3.53 -3.02
C ALA A 46 -1.64 2.75 -4.32
N LEU A 47 -1.90 1.44 -4.26
CA LEU A 47 -2.17 0.65 -5.47
C LEU A 47 -3.42 1.14 -6.19
N THR A 48 -4.49 1.48 -5.47
CA THR A 48 -5.69 2.04 -6.10
C THR A 48 -5.37 3.37 -6.79
N THR A 49 -4.55 4.22 -6.16
CA THR A 49 -4.08 5.47 -6.78
C THR A 49 -3.28 5.21 -8.06
N ILE A 50 -2.32 4.28 -8.04
CA ILE A 50 -1.50 3.91 -9.21
C ILE A 50 -2.40 3.41 -10.36
N TRP A 51 -3.38 2.57 -10.06
CA TRP A 51 -4.25 1.97 -11.06
C TRP A 51 -5.40 2.85 -11.54
N THR A 52 -5.76 3.90 -10.80
CA THR A 52 -6.82 4.84 -11.21
C THR A 52 -6.28 6.19 -11.66
N GLY A 53 -5.07 6.55 -11.24
CA GLY A 53 -4.52 7.90 -11.38
C GLY A 53 -5.35 8.96 -10.64
N ARG A 54 -6.06 8.54 -9.58
CA ARG A 54 -6.85 9.42 -8.71
C ARG A 54 -6.31 9.39 -7.30
N ALA A 55 -6.44 10.49 -6.60
CA ALA A 55 -6.11 10.56 -5.17
C ALA A 55 -7.14 9.78 -4.33
N PRO A 56 -6.84 9.49 -3.05
CA PRO A 56 -7.68 8.67 -2.17
C PRO A 56 -9.15 9.08 -2.11
N LEU A 57 -9.47 10.37 -2.05
CA LEU A 57 -10.85 10.85 -2.14
C LEU A 57 -11.50 10.58 -3.51
N GLY A 58 -10.72 10.60 -4.58
CA GLY A 58 -11.22 10.37 -5.93
C GLY A 58 -11.56 8.91 -6.22
N HIS A 59 -10.95 7.95 -5.51
CA HIS A 59 -11.23 6.52 -5.71
C HIS A 59 -11.91 5.84 -4.51
N GLY A 60 -11.98 6.50 -3.34
CA GLY A 60 -12.75 6.05 -2.19
C GLY A 60 -12.08 5.03 -1.26
N PHE A 61 -10.88 4.53 -1.57
CA PHE A 61 -10.04 3.80 -0.62
C PHE A 61 -9.32 4.79 0.29
N LEU A 62 -9.64 4.76 1.59
CA LEU A 62 -9.15 5.71 2.58
C LEU A 62 -8.37 5.05 3.73
N GLY A 63 -8.12 3.75 3.63
CA GLY A 63 -7.38 2.96 4.61
C GLY A 63 -7.68 1.47 4.49
N THR A 64 -6.95 0.65 5.27
CA THR A 64 -7.16 -0.80 5.34
C THR A 64 -8.42 -1.15 6.12
N ARG A 65 -8.75 -0.38 7.17
CA ARG A 65 -10.02 -0.56 7.90
C ARG A 65 -10.95 0.58 7.57
N LEU A 66 -12.11 0.27 7.00
CA LEU A 66 -13.09 1.28 6.60
C LEU A 66 -14.46 1.00 7.21
N LEU A 67 -15.10 2.05 7.67
CA LEU A 67 -16.55 2.00 7.91
C LEU A 67 -17.25 1.91 6.55
N LEU A 68 -18.06 0.89 6.36
CA LEU A 68 -18.96 0.70 5.22
C LEU A 68 -20.40 0.91 5.72
N PRO A 69 -20.94 2.13 5.63
CA PRO A 69 -22.27 2.44 6.16
C PRO A 69 -23.37 1.60 5.51
N GLU A 70 -23.18 1.28 4.23
CA GLU A 70 -24.14 0.50 3.44
C GLU A 70 -24.31 -0.95 3.95
N GLN A 71 -23.24 -1.51 4.55
CA GLN A 71 -23.21 -2.83 5.17
C GLN A 71 -23.34 -2.78 6.70
N GLY A 72 -23.31 -1.57 7.30
CA GLY A 72 -23.36 -1.40 8.74
C GLY A 72 -22.16 -1.97 9.51
N VAL A 73 -20.98 -2.07 8.86
CA VAL A 73 -19.79 -2.71 9.46
C VAL A 73 -18.52 -1.89 9.28
N VAL A 74 -17.56 -2.13 10.15
CA VAL A 74 -16.14 -1.79 9.90
C VAL A 74 -15.50 -3.00 9.23
N ALA A 75 -15.03 -2.82 8.00
CA ALA A 75 -14.41 -3.85 7.18
C ALA A 75 -12.88 -3.77 7.19
N ASP A 76 -12.22 -4.91 7.19
CA ASP A 76 -10.81 -5.07 6.80
C ASP A 76 -10.78 -5.24 5.27
N MET A 77 -10.28 -4.24 4.57
CA MET A 77 -10.29 -4.19 3.11
C MET A 77 -9.26 -5.11 2.47
N LEU A 78 -8.23 -5.55 3.20
CA LEU A 78 -7.31 -6.59 2.73
C LEU A 78 -7.93 -7.98 2.80
N ALA A 79 -8.80 -8.20 3.80
CA ALA A 79 -9.54 -9.45 3.94
C ALA A 79 -10.86 -9.44 3.18
N LEU A 80 -11.41 -8.26 2.85
CA LEU A 80 -12.78 -8.06 2.39
C LEU A 80 -13.80 -8.73 3.32
N ALA A 81 -13.61 -8.52 4.62
CA ALA A 81 -14.40 -9.12 5.69
C ALA A 81 -14.61 -8.10 6.82
N PRO A 82 -15.69 -8.24 7.63
CA PRO A 82 -15.80 -7.46 8.86
C PRO A 82 -14.59 -7.66 9.76
N VAL A 83 -14.10 -6.59 10.40
CA VAL A 83 -12.91 -6.64 11.27
C VAL A 83 -13.04 -7.69 12.39
N ALA A 84 -14.27 -7.89 12.91
CA ALA A 84 -14.56 -8.90 13.93
C ALA A 84 -14.40 -10.35 13.42
N HIS A 85 -14.47 -10.56 12.11
CA HIS A 85 -14.44 -11.86 11.45
C HIS A 85 -13.47 -11.88 10.27
N LYS A 86 -12.33 -11.18 10.36
CA LYS A 86 -11.38 -11.04 9.26
C LYS A 86 -10.69 -12.35 8.82
N GLN A 87 -10.80 -13.42 9.61
CA GLN A 87 -10.39 -14.76 9.23
C GLN A 87 -11.29 -15.35 8.13
N ASP A 88 -12.56 -14.92 8.05
CA ASP A 88 -13.50 -15.32 7.02
C ASP A 88 -13.31 -14.43 5.78
N ARG A 89 -12.14 -14.62 5.14
CA ARG A 89 -11.73 -13.80 4.00
C ARG A 89 -12.77 -13.81 2.90
N GLU A 90 -13.01 -12.62 2.32
CA GLU A 90 -13.97 -12.39 1.24
C GLU A 90 -15.44 -12.58 1.62
N SER A 91 -15.76 -12.72 2.93
CA SER A 91 -17.16 -12.88 3.38
C SER A 91 -18.08 -11.72 3.02
N LEU A 92 -17.55 -10.50 2.78
CA LEU A 92 -18.37 -9.40 2.23
C LEU A 92 -18.93 -9.73 0.84
N LEU A 93 -18.23 -10.54 0.03
CA LEU A 93 -18.73 -10.96 -1.28
C LEU A 93 -19.94 -11.89 -1.12
N GLU A 94 -19.93 -12.75 -0.11
CA GLU A 94 -21.08 -13.62 0.23
C GLU A 94 -22.30 -12.81 0.69
N TRP A 95 -22.07 -11.59 1.23
CA TRP A 95 -23.13 -10.64 1.60
C TRP A 95 -23.64 -9.82 0.41
N GLY A 96 -23.14 -10.10 -0.81
CA GLY A 96 -23.53 -9.38 -2.00
C GLY A 96 -22.80 -8.04 -2.21
N TRP A 97 -21.69 -7.81 -1.47
CA TRP A 97 -20.84 -6.66 -1.74
C TRP A 97 -20.04 -6.87 -3.03
N GLU A 98 -20.13 -5.92 -3.94
CA GLU A 98 -19.52 -6.00 -5.26
C GLU A 98 -18.24 -5.16 -5.34
N PRO A 99 -17.04 -5.78 -5.42
CA PRO A 99 -15.76 -5.08 -5.51
C PRO A 99 -15.71 -4.06 -6.65
N GLU A 100 -16.30 -4.41 -7.78
CA GLU A 100 -16.28 -3.62 -9.00
C GLU A 100 -17.04 -2.29 -8.87
N ARG A 101 -17.97 -2.22 -7.91
CA ARG A 101 -18.76 -1.01 -7.63
C ARG A 101 -18.11 -0.10 -6.58
N PHE A 102 -17.12 -0.61 -5.86
CA PHE A 102 -16.49 0.18 -4.78
C PHE A 102 -15.64 1.33 -5.35
N VAL A 103 -14.87 1.07 -6.42
CA VAL A 103 -14.11 2.10 -7.14
C VAL A 103 -14.81 2.36 -8.48
N THR A 104 -15.45 3.49 -8.64
CA THR A 104 -16.26 3.81 -9.82
C THR A 104 -15.49 4.45 -10.97
N VAL A 105 -14.29 4.99 -10.70
CA VAL A 105 -13.46 5.65 -11.71
C VAL A 105 -12.76 4.63 -12.62
N PRO A 106 -12.59 4.91 -13.93
CA PRO A 106 -11.89 4.02 -14.85
C PRO A 106 -10.46 3.74 -14.40
N GLY A 107 -10.03 2.48 -14.50
CA GLY A 107 -8.67 2.06 -14.23
C GLY A 107 -7.67 2.41 -15.34
N LEU A 108 -6.38 2.29 -15.03
CA LEU A 108 -5.28 2.49 -15.98
C LEU A 108 -5.41 1.54 -17.18
N GLY A 109 -5.81 0.29 -16.95
CA GLY A 109 -6.00 -0.70 -18.02
C GLY A 109 -6.98 -0.23 -19.10
N LYS A 110 -8.11 0.37 -18.69
CA LYS A 110 -9.09 0.95 -19.64
C LYS A 110 -8.48 2.09 -20.48
N ARG A 111 -7.78 3.03 -19.82
CA ARG A 111 -7.15 4.17 -20.49
C ARG A 111 -6.08 3.75 -21.48
N LEU A 112 -5.30 2.71 -21.14
CA LEU A 112 -4.27 2.17 -22.01
C LEU A 112 -4.90 1.41 -23.19
N SER A 113 -5.93 0.60 -22.94
CA SER A 113 -6.66 -0.13 -23.97
C SER A 113 -7.30 0.81 -24.99
N ASP A 114 -7.87 1.95 -24.56
CA ASP A 114 -8.44 2.98 -25.44
C ASP A 114 -7.39 3.60 -26.39
N GLN A 115 -6.10 3.46 -26.07
CA GLN A 115 -4.96 3.91 -26.88
C GLN A 115 -4.27 2.75 -27.63
N GLY A 116 -4.88 1.58 -27.67
CA GLY A 116 -4.31 0.40 -28.32
C GLY A 116 -3.08 -0.18 -27.60
N ILE A 117 -2.95 0.05 -26.28
CA ILE A 117 -1.86 -0.49 -25.46
C ILE A 117 -2.38 -1.71 -24.71
N GLN A 118 -1.78 -2.86 -24.93
CA GLN A 118 -2.08 -4.06 -24.17
C GLN A 118 -1.57 -3.92 -22.74
N THR A 119 -2.29 -4.51 -21.78
CA THR A 119 -1.89 -4.52 -20.37
C THR A 119 -1.78 -5.94 -19.84
N ILE A 120 -0.67 -6.23 -19.15
CA ILE A 120 -0.45 -7.48 -18.42
C ILE A 120 -0.12 -7.12 -16.97
N VAL A 121 -0.80 -7.79 -16.03
CA VAL A 121 -0.51 -7.71 -14.61
C VAL A 121 0.08 -9.03 -14.16
N LEU A 122 1.27 -8.96 -13.55
CA LEU A 122 1.93 -10.07 -12.87
C LEU A 122 1.77 -9.89 -11.37
N THR A 123 1.09 -10.80 -10.72
CA THR A 123 0.84 -10.78 -9.27
C THR A 123 1.01 -12.16 -8.67
N PHE A 124 1.18 -12.23 -7.34
CA PHE A 124 1.29 -13.52 -6.66
C PHE A 124 0.06 -14.38 -6.93
N TYR A 125 0.28 -15.65 -7.25
CA TYR A 125 -0.77 -16.57 -7.71
C TYR A 125 -2.07 -16.53 -6.90
N PRO A 126 -2.05 -16.52 -5.53
CA PRO A 126 -3.27 -16.47 -4.76
C PRO A 126 -4.08 -15.17 -4.92
N TYR A 127 -3.46 -14.12 -5.47
CA TYR A 127 -4.12 -12.80 -5.60
C TYR A 127 -4.72 -12.56 -6.98
N VAL A 128 -4.47 -13.41 -7.98
CA VAL A 128 -4.89 -13.17 -9.37
C VAL A 128 -6.37 -12.86 -9.52
N ASN A 129 -7.22 -13.58 -8.78
CA ASN A 129 -8.68 -13.46 -8.88
C ASN A 129 -9.36 -13.10 -7.55
N ASN A 130 -8.59 -12.70 -6.53
CA ASN A 130 -9.19 -12.26 -5.26
C ASN A 130 -9.97 -10.95 -5.45
N GLY A 131 -10.82 -10.62 -4.48
CA GLY A 131 -11.67 -9.43 -4.56
C GLY A 131 -10.90 -8.12 -4.72
N LEU A 132 -9.71 -7.98 -4.10
CA LEU A 132 -8.85 -6.80 -4.30
C LEU A 132 -8.33 -6.70 -5.72
N SER A 133 -7.88 -7.79 -6.33
CA SER A 133 -7.44 -7.79 -7.73
C SER A 133 -8.59 -7.49 -8.69
N ARG A 134 -9.82 -7.84 -8.34
CA ARG A 134 -11.01 -7.42 -9.09
C ARG A 134 -11.23 -5.91 -9.03
N ILE A 135 -10.84 -5.26 -7.94
CA ILE A 135 -10.87 -3.79 -7.81
C ILE A 135 -9.70 -3.15 -8.58
N PHE A 136 -8.46 -3.54 -8.23
CA PHE A 136 -7.25 -2.88 -8.75
C PHE A 136 -7.06 -3.11 -10.24
N HIS A 137 -7.27 -4.34 -10.71
CA HIS A 137 -6.92 -4.77 -12.06
C HIS A 137 -8.14 -5.09 -12.92
N ARG A 138 -9.32 -4.55 -12.59
CA ARG A 138 -10.58 -4.87 -13.29
C ARG A 138 -10.51 -4.63 -14.80
N ASP A 139 -9.77 -3.58 -15.21
CA ASP A 139 -9.64 -3.17 -16.60
C ASP A 139 -8.32 -3.65 -17.24
N ALA A 140 -7.57 -4.54 -16.58
CA ALA A 140 -6.35 -5.11 -17.14
C ALA A 140 -6.69 -6.11 -18.25
N GLY A 141 -5.93 -6.08 -19.35
CA GLY A 141 -6.12 -7.00 -20.47
C GLY A 141 -5.85 -8.46 -20.09
N LYS A 142 -4.75 -8.71 -19.36
CA LYS A 142 -4.40 -10.03 -18.83
C LYS A 142 -3.91 -9.93 -17.40
N ARG A 143 -4.31 -10.91 -16.58
CA ARG A 143 -3.75 -11.13 -15.23
C ARG A 143 -3.08 -12.48 -15.22
N ARG A 144 -1.81 -12.54 -14.82
CA ARG A 144 -1.03 -13.78 -14.76
C ARG A 144 -0.43 -13.91 -13.35
N GLY A 145 -0.62 -15.09 -12.74
CA GLY A 145 -0.02 -15.41 -11.47
C GLY A 145 1.43 -15.86 -11.62
N TYR A 146 2.25 -15.53 -10.63
CA TYR A 146 3.55 -16.14 -10.41
C TYR A 146 3.56 -16.86 -9.05
N VAL A 147 4.43 -17.88 -8.90
CA VAL A 147 4.56 -18.70 -7.69
C VAL A 147 5.68 -18.17 -6.79
N GLY A 148 6.78 -17.72 -7.37
CA GLY A 148 7.95 -17.22 -6.66
C GLY A 148 8.71 -16.15 -7.43
N LEU A 149 9.79 -15.66 -6.84
CA LEU A 149 10.54 -14.53 -7.38
C LEU A 149 11.15 -14.81 -8.77
N SER A 150 11.78 -15.97 -8.96
CA SER A 150 12.34 -16.36 -10.26
C SER A 150 11.25 -16.48 -11.34
N ASP A 151 10.10 -17.06 -10.99
CA ASP A 151 8.95 -17.17 -11.88
C ASP A 151 8.39 -15.78 -12.27
N LEU A 152 8.37 -14.80 -11.35
CA LEU A 152 8.01 -13.42 -11.65
C LEU A 152 8.90 -12.84 -12.76
N TRP A 153 10.23 -12.97 -12.63
CA TRP A 153 11.18 -12.40 -13.59
C TRP A 153 11.16 -13.10 -14.94
N ILE A 154 11.02 -14.43 -14.95
CA ILE A 154 10.85 -15.20 -16.18
C ILE A 154 9.56 -14.81 -16.91
N ASN A 155 8.44 -14.70 -16.18
CA ASN A 155 7.16 -14.28 -16.74
C ASN A 155 7.23 -12.88 -17.31
N LEU A 156 7.91 -11.95 -16.62
CA LEU A 156 8.13 -10.59 -17.11
C LEU A 156 8.95 -10.58 -18.39
N ARG A 157 10.08 -11.32 -18.43
CA ARG A 157 10.92 -11.45 -19.62
C ARG A 157 10.14 -12.00 -20.81
N GLU A 158 9.38 -13.07 -20.62
CA GLU A 158 8.55 -13.65 -21.68
C GLU A 158 7.50 -12.68 -22.22
N ALA A 159 6.85 -11.92 -21.33
CA ALA A 159 5.87 -10.92 -21.74
C ALA A 159 6.51 -9.83 -22.60
N VAL A 160 7.67 -9.32 -22.21
CA VAL A 160 8.40 -8.26 -22.93
C VAL A 160 8.97 -8.81 -24.25
N ALA A 161 9.57 -10.00 -24.25
CA ALA A 161 10.17 -10.60 -25.45
C ALA A 161 9.15 -10.92 -26.56
N ARG A 162 7.91 -11.26 -26.18
CA ARG A 162 6.83 -11.57 -27.15
C ARG A 162 6.17 -10.34 -27.76
N SER A 163 6.35 -9.15 -27.17
CA SER A 163 5.61 -7.93 -27.55
C SER A 163 6.29 -7.07 -28.61
N GLN A 164 7.30 -7.61 -29.32
CA GLN A 164 8.19 -6.84 -30.24
C GLN A 164 7.49 -5.98 -31.29
N ALA A 165 6.23 -6.25 -31.62
CA ALA A 165 5.45 -5.49 -32.62
C ALA A 165 4.29 -4.69 -32.00
N GLU A 166 4.06 -4.76 -30.69
CA GLU A 166 2.87 -4.20 -30.05
C GLU A 166 3.24 -3.31 -28.87
N ARG A 167 2.46 -2.25 -28.67
CA ARG A 167 2.60 -1.40 -27.47
C ARG A 167 2.08 -2.16 -26.25
N LEU A 168 2.96 -2.43 -25.28
CA LEU A 168 2.66 -3.23 -24.11
C LEU A 168 2.98 -2.46 -22.81
N PHE A 169 2.07 -2.50 -21.85
CA PHE A 169 2.33 -2.14 -20.46
C PHE A 169 2.28 -3.40 -19.58
N VAL A 170 3.37 -3.69 -18.87
CA VAL A 170 3.41 -4.76 -17.88
C VAL A 170 3.59 -4.15 -16.50
N ASN A 171 2.72 -4.52 -15.57
CA ASN A 171 2.87 -4.24 -14.15
C ASN A 171 3.24 -5.52 -13.42
N ALA A 172 4.37 -5.52 -12.72
CA ALA A 172 4.84 -6.60 -11.87
C ALA A 172 4.89 -6.12 -10.41
N TYR A 173 4.16 -6.79 -9.51
CA TYR A 173 4.10 -6.43 -8.09
C TYR A 173 4.74 -7.51 -7.25
N TRP A 174 5.63 -7.11 -6.29
CA TRP A 174 6.30 -8.00 -5.36
C TRP A 174 6.18 -7.51 -3.92
N GLY A 175 5.51 -8.31 -3.05
CA GLY A 175 5.14 -7.92 -1.68
C GLY A 175 5.98 -8.51 -0.54
N GLU A 176 7.04 -9.31 -0.82
CA GLU A 176 7.78 -10.02 0.23
C GLU A 176 8.54 -9.07 1.16
N VAL A 177 9.06 -7.95 0.63
CA VAL A 177 9.84 -6.99 1.45
C VAL A 177 8.96 -6.36 2.52
N ASP A 178 7.70 -6.01 2.18
CA ASP A 178 6.72 -5.54 3.14
C ASP A 178 6.41 -6.59 4.21
N ALA A 179 6.11 -7.81 3.79
CA ALA A 179 5.79 -8.90 4.71
C ALA A 179 6.92 -9.18 5.72
N LEU A 180 8.17 -9.24 5.25
CA LEU A 180 9.34 -9.44 6.11
C LEU A 180 9.59 -8.24 7.03
N SER A 181 9.38 -7.03 6.52
CA SER A 181 9.54 -5.81 7.30
C SER A 181 8.47 -5.68 8.38
N HIS A 182 7.27 -6.16 8.16
CA HIS A 182 6.25 -6.27 9.20
C HIS A 182 6.69 -7.22 10.33
N VAL A 183 7.24 -8.38 9.99
CA VAL A 183 7.58 -9.43 10.98
C VAL A 183 8.86 -9.11 11.73
N TYR A 184 9.90 -8.68 11.02
CA TYR A 184 11.25 -8.53 11.55
C TYR A 184 11.69 -7.08 11.75
N GLY A 185 10.91 -6.12 11.23
CA GLY A 185 11.27 -4.71 11.12
C GLY A 185 11.91 -4.37 9.78
N PRO A 186 11.75 -3.12 9.30
CA PRO A 186 12.43 -2.65 8.11
C PRO A 186 13.94 -2.50 8.34
N ASP A 187 14.72 -2.54 7.26
CA ASP A 187 16.19 -2.44 7.28
C ASP A 187 16.91 -3.54 8.10
N THR A 188 16.25 -4.65 8.39
CA THR A 188 16.86 -5.84 9.00
C THR A 188 17.58 -6.71 7.98
N GLU A 189 18.32 -7.71 8.43
CA GLU A 189 18.96 -8.68 7.53
C GLU A 189 17.94 -9.37 6.62
N HIS A 190 16.75 -9.72 7.15
CA HIS A 190 15.68 -10.38 6.41
C HIS A 190 15.19 -9.53 5.24
N SER A 191 14.78 -8.30 5.50
CA SER A 191 14.27 -7.40 4.46
C SER A 191 15.35 -6.97 3.46
N ARG A 192 16.59 -6.73 3.94
CA ARG A 192 17.73 -6.42 3.05
C ARG A 192 18.11 -7.62 2.18
N SER A 193 18.06 -8.85 2.72
CA SER A 193 18.34 -10.06 1.95
C SER A 193 17.30 -10.27 0.86
N ALA A 194 16.00 -10.18 1.20
CA ALA A 194 14.93 -10.26 0.19
C ALA A 194 15.15 -9.26 -0.95
N LEU A 195 15.47 -8.02 -0.62
CA LEU A 195 15.69 -7.00 -1.65
C LEU A 195 16.95 -7.27 -2.51
N ARG A 196 18.03 -7.83 -1.94
CA ARG A 196 19.17 -8.30 -2.73
C ARG A 196 18.78 -9.42 -3.70
N TYR A 197 17.97 -10.38 -3.28
CA TYR A 197 17.47 -11.44 -4.17
C TYR A 197 16.56 -10.89 -5.27
N VAL A 198 15.75 -9.87 -4.98
CA VAL A 198 14.97 -9.15 -6.00
C VAL A 198 15.90 -8.56 -7.07
N MET A 199 16.97 -7.87 -6.68
CA MET A 199 17.92 -7.27 -7.64
C MET A 199 18.72 -8.34 -8.41
N ARG A 200 19.10 -9.42 -7.74
CA ARG A 200 19.78 -10.55 -8.39
C ARG A 200 18.90 -11.20 -9.44
N GLY A 201 17.66 -11.51 -9.12
CA GLY A 201 16.71 -12.09 -10.09
C GLY A 201 16.38 -11.12 -11.22
N LEU A 202 16.26 -9.81 -10.95
CA LEU A 202 16.14 -8.78 -11.97
C LEU A 202 17.30 -8.86 -12.97
N GLU A 203 18.53 -9.04 -12.51
CA GLU A 203 19.70 -9.20 -13.37
C GLU A 203 19.71 -10.52 -14.10
N GLU A 204 19.70 -11.65 -13.36
CA GLU A 204 19.99 -12.98 -13.90
C GLU A 204 18.83 -13.56 -14.72
N ASP A 205 17.57 -13.29 -14.30
CA ASP A 205 16.39 -13.88 -14.90
C ASP A 205 15.64 -12.96 -15.88
N PHE A 206 15.83 -11.64 -15.77
CA PHE A 206 15.17 -10.67 -16.66
C PHE A 206 16.17 -9.91 -17.55
N LEU A 207 17.09 -9.09 -17.00
CA LEU A 207 17.91 -8.19 -17.80
C LEU A 207 18.94 -8.93 -18.67
N ALA A 208 19.78 -9.79 -18.08
CA ALA A 208 20.86 -10.46 -18.82
C ALA A 208 20.34 -11.34 -19.97
N PRO A 209 19.30 -12.18 -19.79
CA PRO A 209 18.79 -13.02 -20.86
C PRO A 209 17.78 -12.33 -21.80
N LEU A 210 17.42 -11.05 -21.57
CA LEU A 210 16.47 -10.33 -22.43
C LEU A 210 17.14 -10.02 -23.78
N PRO A 211 16.55 -10.45 -24.92
CA PRO A 211 17.11 -10.17 -26.25
C PRO A 211 17.27 -8.66 -26.52
N ALA A 212 18.30 -8.27 -27.25
CA ALA A 212 18.56 -6.88 -27.61
C ALA A 212 17.35 -6.22 -28.30
N SER A 213 16.68 -6.94 -29.20
CA SER A 213 15.44 -6.47 -29.86
C SER A 213 14.31 -6.20 -28.89
N ALA A 214 14.23 -6.89 -27.76
CA ALA A 214 13.22 -6.67 -26.74
C ALA A 214 13.61 -5.54 -25.74
N ARG A 215 14.89 -5.19 -25.66
CA ARG A 215 15.37 -4.03 -24.88
C ARG A 215 15.07 -2.72 -25.60
N GLU A 216 15.15 -2.74 -26.94
CA GLU A 216 14.90 -1.57 -27.76
C GLU A 216 13.47 -1.06 -27.54
N GLY A 217 13.33 0.24 -27.22
CA GLY A 217 12.03 0.87 -26.93
C GLY A 217 11.41 0.48 -25.59
N THR A 218 12.05 -0.39 -24.79
CA THR A 218 11.52 -0.76 -23.47
C THR A 218 11.99 0.22 -22.39
N LEU A 219 11.02 0.81 -21.68
CA LEU A 219 11.24 1.61 -20.47
C LEU A 219 10.93 0.77 -19.24
N LEU A 220 11.91 0.61 -18.36
CA LEU A 220 11.75 0.02 -17.03
C LEU A 220 11.49 1.14 -16.02
N LEU A 221 10.39 1.02 -15.29
CA LEU A 221 10.06 1.83 -14.12
C LEU A 221 10.12 0.92 -12.90
N LEU A 222 10.92 1.30 -11.88
CA LEU A 222 10.94 0.63 -10.60
C LEU A 222 10.46 1.63 -9.55
N ALA A 223 9.42 1.27 -8.83
CA ALA A 223 8.77 2.13 -7.85
C ALA A 223 8.28 1.32 -6.63
N ALA A 224 7.80 2.02 -5.62
CA ALA A 224 7.12 1.44 -4.48
C ALA A 224 5.81 2.19 -4.21
N ASP A 225 4.94 1.57 -3.47
CA ASP A 225 3.66 2.14 -3.04
C ASP A 225 3.79 2.97 -1.75
N HIS A 226 4.60 2.52 -0.80
CA HIS A 226 4.96 3.22 0.43
C HIS A 226 6.33 2.74 0.93
N GLY A 227 6.82 3.36 1.99
CA GLY A 227 7.92 2.83 2.79
C GLY A 227 7.41 2.27 4.12
N GLN A 228 8.34 2.01 5.06
CA GLN A 228 8.01 1.42 6.35
C GLN A 228 8.95 1.93 7.43
N ILE A 229 8.50 2.00 8.69
CA ILE A 229 9.32 2.36 9.84
C ILE A 229 9.32 1.26 10.91
N PRO A 230 10.35 1.19 11.75
CA PRO A 230 10.33 0.33 12.95
C PRO A 230 9.21 0.75 13.91
N THR A 231 8.46 -0.24 14.39
CA THR A 231 7.42 -0.04 15.41
C THR A 231 7.64 -1.00 16.58
N PRO A 232 8.60 -0.70 17.46
CA PRO A 232 8.99 -1.60 18.53
C PRO A 232 7.82 -1.82 19.50
N ALA A 233 7.79 -3.00 20.14
CA ALA A 233 6.66 -3.46 20.95
C ALA A 233 6.30 -2.50 22.09
N GLU A 234 7.27 -1.80 22.67
CA GLU A 234 7.09 -0.81 23.74
C GLU A 234 6.42 0.50 23.25
N ARG A 235 6.35 0.71 21.95
CA ARG A 235 5.64 1.84 21.32
C ARG A 235 4.20 1.53 20.93
N VAL A 236 3.76 0.28 21.11
CA VAL A 236 2.38 -0.09 20.84
C VAL A 236 1.46 0.49 21.92
N VAL A 237 0.39 1.13 21.50
CA VAL A 237 -0.72 1.54 22.36
C VAL A 237 -1.89 0.59 22.08
N TYR A 238 -2.41 -0.03 23.12
CA TYR A 238 -3.60 -0.85 22.99
C TYR A 238 -4.82 -0.08 23.50
N LEU A 239 -5.80 0.14 22.66
CA LEU A 239 -7.04 0.84 23.04
C LEU A 239 -7.69 0.20 24.27
N SER A 240 -7.59 -1.13 24.41
CA SER A 240 -8.09 -1.87 25.59
C SER A 240 -7.44 -1.46 26.91
N ASP A 241 -6.27 -0.84 26.90
CA ASP A 241 -5.58 -0.33 28.10
C ASP A 241 -5.99 1.10 28.43
N HIS A 242 -6.81 1.73 27.59
CA HIS A 242 -7.24 3.13 27.67
C HIS A 242 -8.78 3.24 27.69
N PRO A 243 -9.46 2.77 28.76
CA PRO A 243 -10.92 2.75 28.83
C PRO A 243 -11.54 4.13 28.68
N VAL A 244 -10.90 5.18 29.22
CA VAL A 244 -11.38 6.56 29.09
C VAL A 244 -11.39 7.00 27.62
N LEU A 245 -10.34 6.67 26.86
CA LEU A 245 -10.32 6.94 25.41
C LEU A 245 -11.42 6.14 24.70
N GLN A 246 -11.56 4.86 25.04
CA GLN A 246 -12.57 4.00 24.44
C GLN A 246 -14.00 4.53 24.66
N GLU A 247 -14.30 5.06 25.85
CA GLU A 247 -15.58 5.66 26.18
C GLU A 247 -15.90 6.94 25.39
N THR A 248 -14.88 7.64 24.87
CA THR A 248 -15.10 8.82 24.02
C THR A 248 -15.48 8.47 22.58
N LEU A 249 -15.32 7.20 22.18
CA LEU A 249 -15.49 6.77 20.80
C LEU A 249 -16.85 6.13 20.57
N LEU A 250 -17.50 6.45 19.45
CA LEU A 250 -18.76 5.86 18.99
C LEU A 250 -18.56 4.43 18.47
N LEU A 251 -17.42 4.17 17.83
CA LEU A 251 -17.03 2.87 17.31
C LEU A 251 -15.50 2.71 17.38
N PRO A 252 -14.96 1.49 17.26
CA PRO A 252 -13.52 1.28 17.24
C PRO A 252 -12.83 2.07 16.14
N PRO A 253 -11.60 2.58 16.37
CA PRO A 253 -10.81 3.29 15.35
C PRO A 253 -10.70 2.51 14.04
N THR A 254 -10.84 3.22 12.92
CA THR A 254 -10.65 2.71 11.56
C THR A 254 -9.37 3.27 10.95
N GLY A 255 -9.18 3.19 9.62
CA GLY A 255 -7.96 3.63 8.94
C GLY A 255 -6.82 2.66 9.16
N GLU A 256 -5.70 3.18 9.61
CA GLU A 256 -4.45 2.43 9.84
C GLU A 256 -4.02 2.50 11.32
N PRO A 257 -3.25 1.53 11.82
CA PRO A 257 -2.70 1.59 13.18
C PRO A 257 -1.86 2.84 13.46
N ARG A 258 -1.29 3.43 12.41
CA ARG A 258 -0.46 4.64 12.49
C ARG A 258 -1.17 5.92 12.02
N ALA A 259 -2.34 5.77 11.41
CA ALA A 259 -3.21 6.87 11.00
C ALA A 259 -4.67 6.46 11.24
N SER A 260 -5.06 6.47 12.51
CA SER A 260 -6.38 5.99 12.92
C SER A 260 -7.44 7.07 12.76
N PHE A 261 -8.60 6.68 12.23
CA PHE A 261 -9.77 7.55 12.15
C PHE A 261 -10.63 7.32 13.39
N LEU A 262 -10.95 8.40 14.09
CA LEU A 262 -11.70 8.37 15.34
C LEU A 262 -13.11 8.95 15.12
N TYR A 263 -14.11 8.23 15.56
CA TYR A 263 -15.51 8.61 15.54
C TYR A 263 -15.91 8.94 16.99
N VAL A 264 -16.20 10.20 17.27
CA VAL A 264 -16.35 10.70 18.63
C VAL A 264 -17.82 10.73 19.04
N GLN A 265 -18.12 10.25 20.24
CA GLN A 265 -19.47 10.36 20.78
C GLN A 265 -19.88 11.83 20.97
N PRO A 266 -21.15 12.18 20.77
CA PRO A 266 -21.65 13.53 21.02
C PRO A 266 -21.27 14.03 22.42
N GLY A 267 -20.71 15.24 22.47
CA GLY A 267 -20.28 15.87 23.74
C GLY A 267 -18.94 15.39 24.31
N GLN A 268 -18.24 14.43 23.67
CA GLN A 268 -16.98 13.89 24.20
C GLN A 268 -15.71 14.50 23.58
N VAL A 269 -15.83 15.47 22.69
CA VAL A 269 -14.67 16.04 21.95
C VAL A 269 -13.61 16.60 22.90
N GLU A 270 -13.98 17.40 23.88
CA GLU A 270 -13.00 18.00 24.80
C GLU A 270 -12.35 16.97 25.71
N ARG A 271 -13.11 15.93 26.12
CA ARG A 271 -12.55 14.82 26.91
C ARG A 271 -11.53 14.02 26.08
N LEU A 272 -11.84 13.77 24.80
CA LEU A 272 -10.90 13.14 23.86
C LEU A 272 -9.62 13.96 23.72
N ARG A 273 -9.74 15.29 23.47
CA ARG A 273 -8.59 16.19 23.28
C ARG A 273 -7.68 16.19 24.52
N SER A 274 -8.28 16.37 25.70
CA SER A 274 -7.54 16.38 26.96
C SER A 274 -6.82 15.05 27.20
N TYR A 275 -7.50 13.93 26.95
CA TYR A 275 -6.92 12.61 27.12
C TYR A 275 -5.72 12.37 26.19
N ILE A 276 -5.85 12.71 24.89
CA ILE A 276 -4.75 12.55 23.92
C ILE A 276 -3.57 13.46 24.29
N ALA A 277 -3.83 14.71 24.70
CA ALA A 277 -2.79 15.65 25.10
C ALA A 277 -2.02 15.17 26.35
N GLU A 278 -2.70 14.55 27.30
CA GLU A 278 -2.10 14.07 28.55
C GLU A 278 -1.31 12.77 28.35
N HIS A 279 -1.87 11.80 27.63
CA HIS A 279 -1.32 10.44 27.58
C HIS A 279 -0.51 10.12 26.32
N PHE A 280 -0.69 10.88 25.23
CA PHE A 280 -0.09 10.57 23.93
C PHE A 280 0.74 11.73 23.36
N ALA A 281 1.03 12.77 24.15
CA ALA A 281 1.91 13.86 23.73
C ALA A 281 3.26 13.32 23.19
N GLY A 282 3.69 13.85 22.03
CA GLY A 282 4.94 13.46 21.36
C GLY A 282 4.90 12.08 20.66
N ARG A 283 3.82 11.32 20.82
CA ARG A 283 3.63 10.03 20.16
C ARG A 283 2.61 10.13 19.02
N PHE A 284 1.53 10.87 19.25
CA PHE A 284 0.47 11.08 18.27
C PHE A 284 0.08 12.55 18.18
N VAL A 285 -0.37 12.93 17.00
CA VAL A 285 -1.06 14.20 16.75
C VAL A 285 -2.53 13.91 16.52
N LEU A 286 -3.39 14.62 17.23
CA LEU A 286 -4.83 14.62 16.97
C LEU A 286 -5.15 15.76 16.00
N LEU A 287 -5.65 15.42 14.81
CA LEU A 287 -6.00 16.36 13.75
C LEU A 287 -7.48 16.24 13.41
N GLU A 288 -8.19 17.36 13.38
CA GLU A 288 -9.57 17.38 12.90
C GLU A 288 -9.64 16.93 11.43
N THR A 289 -10.57 16.04 11.10
CA THR A 289 -10.74 15.54 9.73
C THR A 289 -10.98 16.68 8.73
N ASP A 290 -11.76 17.69 9.10
CA ASP A 290 -12.04 18.82 8.20
C ASP A 290 -10.79 19.67 7.93
N ARG A 291 -9.88 19.78 8.89
CA ARG A 291 -8.56 20.42 8.68
C ARG A 291 -7.67 19.59 7.76
N ALA A 292 -7.67 18.26 7.92
CA ALA A 292 -6.94 17.36 7.03
C ALA A 292 -7.46 17.43 5.58
N LEU A 293 -8.78 17.50 5.41
CA LEU A 293 -9.44 17.69 4.12
C LEU A 293 -9.09 19.06 3.51
N ALA A 294 -9.17 20.12 4.27
CA ALA A 294 -8.83 21.48 3.82
C ALA A 294 -7.34 21.60 3.41
N ALA A 295 -6.47 20.85 4.07
CA ALA A 295 -5.04 20.75 3.71
C ALA A 295 -4.77 19.85 2.49
N GLY A 296 -5.78 19.20 1.92
CA GLY A 296 -5.64 18.31 0.77
C GLY A 296 -4.92 16.99 1.07
N LEU A 297 -4.92 16.53 2.33
CA LEU A 297 -4.17 15.36 2.75
C LEU A 297 -4.60 14.07 2.01
N PHE A 298 -5.87 13.96 1.63
CA PHE A 298 -6.42 12.84 0.87
C PHE A 298 -6.56 13.13 -0.65
N GLY A 299 -5.99 14.21 -1.12
CA GLY A 299 -6.09 14.68 -2.50
C GLY A 299 -6.91 15.97 -2.65
N PRO A 300 -6.99 16.52 -3.86
CA PRO A 300 -7.61 17.82 -4.13
C PRO A 300 -9.15 17.75 -4.17
N GLU A 301 -9.72 16.55 -4.26
CA GLU A 301 -11.17 16.36 -4.37
C GLU A 301 -11.86 16.68 -3.02
N ARG A 302 -13.15 16.97 -3.07
CA ARG A 302 -14.00 17.04 -1.88
C ARG A 302 -14.65 15.68 -1.62
N PRO A 303 -14.79 15.26 -0.35
CA PRO A 303 -15.47 14.01 -0.05
C PRO A 303 -16.95 14.10 -0.46
N THR A 304 -17.43 13.08 -1.13
CA THR A 304 -18.86 12.93 -1.37
C THR A 304 -19.59 12.60 -0.06
N PRO A 305 -20.92 12.82 0.02
CA PRO A 305 -21.72 12.40 1.19
C PRO A 305 -21.53 10.91 1.56
N ALA A 306 -21.28 10.05 0.58
CA ALA A 306 -21.01 8.62 0.81
C ALA A 306 -19.62 8.34 1.38
N LEU A 307 -18.61 9.17 1.07
CA LEU A 307 -17.23 8.99 1.55
C LEU A 307 -16.97 9.66 2.90
N ARG A 308 -17.65 10.77 3.21
CA ARG A 308 -17.41 11.53 4.45
C ARG A 308 -17.51 10.67 5.73
N PRO A 309 -18.49 9.76 5.86
CA PRO A 309 -18.59 8.89 7.04
C PRO A 309 -17.39 7.93 7.21
N ARG A 310 -16.62 7.63 6.16
CA ARG A 310 -15.46 6.73 6.23
C ARG A 310 -14.24 7.36 6.92
N LEU A 311 -14.22 8.69 7.12
CA LEU A 311 -13.06 9.44 7.63
C LEU A 311 -13.10 9.72 9.13
N GLY A 312 -14.25 9.52 9.80
CA GLY A 312 -14.43 9.89 11.20
C GLY A 312 -14.39 11.42 11.44
N ASP A 313 -14.27 11.81 12.70
CA ASP A 313 -14.24 13.21 13.13
C ASP A 313 -12.81 13.71 13.28
N PHE A 314 -11.90 12.83 13.69
CA PHE A 314 -10.48 13.12 13.91
C PHE A 314 -9.59 12.04 13.32
N LEU A 315 -8.37 12.44 12.97
CA LEU A 315 -7.24 11.57 12.66
C LEU A 315 -6.30 11.55 13.87
N LEU A 316 -5.88 10.38 14.28
CA LEU A 316 -4.82 10.17 15.26
C LEU A 316 -3.57 9.70 14.51
N LEU A 317 -2.60 10.60 14.30
CA LEU A 317 -1.43 10.41 13.45
C LEU A 317 -0.20 10.10 14.31
N ALA A 318 0.40 8.93 14.11
CA ALA A 318 1.64 8.56 14.78
C ALA A 318 2.83 9.36 14.23
N GLN A 319 3.65 9.93 15.13
CA GLN A 319 4.83 10.74 14.78
C GLN A 319 6.12 9.94 14.77
N ASP A 320 6.20 8.92 15.62
CA ASP A 320 7.37 8.05 15.80
C ASP A 320 7.00 6.58 15.49
N GLY A 321 7.73 5.63 16.07
CA GLY A 321 7.41 4.19 15.96
C GLY A 321 6.12 3.75 16.67
N SER A 322 5.25 4.67 17.10
CA SER A 322 4.00 4.32 17.77
C SER A 322 2.93 3.80 16.81
N GLN A 323 2.05 2.96 17.33
CA GLN A 323 0.87 2.44 16.63
C GLN A 323 -0.28 2.23 17.62
N LEU A 324 -1.52 2.43 17.17
CA LEU A 324 -2.73 2.16 17.97
C LEU A 324 -3.37 0.85 17.51
N LEU A 325 -3.43 -0.13 18.42
CA LEU A 325 -4.11 -1.40 18.20
C LEU A 325 -5.36 -1.51 19.08
N LEU A 326 -6.36 -2.25 18.63
CA LEU A 326 -7.63 -2.36 19.37
C LEU A 326 -7.46 -3.13 20.68
N THR A 327 -6.72 -4.24 20.67
CA THR A 327 -6.61 -5.14 21.82
C THR A 327 -5.33 -5.96 21.79
N LYS A 328 -4.86 -6.37 22.97
CA LYS A 328 -3.79 -7.38 23.15
C LYS A 328 -4.27 -8.80 22.82
N LYS A 329 -5.57 -9.05 22.88
CA LYS A 329 -6.14 -10.37 22.62
C LYS A 329 -6.37 -10.54 21.13
N TRP A 330 -5.47 -11.24 20.49
CA TRP A 330 -5.69 -11.84 19.20
C TRP A 330 -6.08 -13.29 19.43
N GLY A 331 -6.92 -13.87 18.61
CA GLY A 331 -7.33 -15.28 18.74
C GLY A 331 -6.15 -16.28 18.81
N ALA A 332 -6.40 -17.53 19.07
CA ALA A 332 -5.41 -18.60 19.04
C ALA A 332 -4.69 -18.59 17.67
N GLY A 333 -3.35 -18.50 17.66
CA GLY A 333 -2.55 -18.37 16.42
C GLY A 333 -2.07 -16.95 16.09
N LYS A 334 -1.88 -16.10 17.10
CA LYS A 334 -1.42 -14.72 16.96
C LYS A 334 -0.21 -14.56 16.05
N PRO A 335 -0.24 -13.59 15.08
CA PRO A 335 1.00 -12.99 14.66
C PRO A 335 1.63 -12.23 15.83
N PRO A 336 2.95 -12.26 15.96
CA PRO A 336 3.65 -11.37 16.89
C PRO A 336 3.26 -9.91 16.58
N VAL A 337 3.45 -9.01 17.55
CA VAL A 337 3.37 -7.57 17.29
C VAL A 337 4.21 -7.28 16.05
N LEU A 338 3.65 -6.63 15.05
CA LEU A 338 4.40 -6.27 13.86
C LEU A 338 5.48 -5.26 14.24
N LEU A 339 6.73 -5.59 13.94
CA LEU A 339 7.92 -4.79 14.30
C LEU A 339 8.23 -3.69 13.27
N GLY A 340 7.54 -3.69 12.15
CA GLY A 340 7.51 -2.64 11.16
C GLY A 340 6.09 -2.32 10.76
N HIS A 341 5.80 -1.04 10.49
CA HIS A 341 4.49 -0.60 10.07
C HIS A 341 4.58 0.68 9.21
N HIS A 342 3.46 1.01 8.58
CA HIS A 342 3.29 2.14 7.68
C HIS A 342 1.87 2.72 7.83
N GLY A 343 1.54 3.78 7.10
CA GLY A 343 0.20 4.38 7.07
C GLY A 343 0.17 5.84 7.51
N SER A 344 1.24 6.36 8.15
CA SER A 344 1.32 7.74 8.63
C SER A 344 2.13 8.65 7.67
N LEU A 345 2.62 9.78 8.18
CA LEU A 345 3.24 10.86 7.41
C LEU A 345 4.75 10.97 7.59
N THR A 346 5.41 10.00 8.24
CA THR A 346 6.86 10.11 8.40
C THR A 346 7.56 10.01 7.03
N PRO A 347 8.72 10.67 6.84
CA PRO A 347 9.45 10.58 5.57
C PRO A 347 9.79 9.15 5.16
N ALA A 348 10.02 8.26 6.12
CA ALA A 348 10.34 6.85 5.84
C ALA A 348 9.14 6.05 5.30
N GLU A 349 7.92 6.46 5.64
CA GLU A 349 6.67 5.87 5.12
C GLU A 349 6.27 6.50 3.77
N MET A 350 6.46 7.83 3.64
CA MET A 350 5.92 8.61 2.54
C MET A 350 6.87 8.70 1.33
N LEU A 351 8.19 8.74 1.54
CA LEU A 351 9.12 8.89 0.42
C LEU A 351 9.38 7.53 -0.25
N VAL A 352 8.94 7.41 -1.49
CA VAL A 352 9.09 6.23 -2.33
C VAL A 352 9.98 6.51 -3.54
N PRO A 353 10.69 5.50 -4.07
CA PRO A 353 11.54 5.67 -5.25
C PRO A 353 10.73 5.68 -6.53
N LEU A 354 11.21 6.43 -7.53
CA LEU A 354 10.95 6.19 -8.94
C LEU A 354 12.28 6.15 -9.69
N LEU A 355 12.64 4.97 -10.17
CA LEU A 355 13.74 4.78 -11.10
C LEU A 355 13.18 4.53 -12.50
N MET A 356 13.66 5.29 -13.48
CA MET A 356 13.27 5.21 -14.89
C MET A 356 14.49 4.91 -15.72
N VAL A 357 14.50 3.78 -16.42
CA VAL A 357 15.66 3.33 -17.23
C VAL A 357 15.19 2.81 -18.58
N ARG A 358 15.78 3.32 -19.67
CA ARG A 358 15.64 2.71 -20.98
C ARG A 358 16.55 1.49 -21.08
N LEU A 359 16.03 0.34 -21.46
CA LEU A 359 16.79 -0.91 -21.45
C LEU A 359 17.76 -1.05 -22.64
N ASP A 360 17.60 -0.23 -23.67
CA ASP A 360 18.54 -0.15 -24.80
C ASP A 360 19.89 0.52 -24.41
N GLY A 361 19.97 1.16 -23.27
CA GLY A 361 21.16 1.79 -22.73
C GLY A 361 21.83 1.05 -21.53
N VAL A 362 21.43 -0.22 -21.26
CA VAL A 362 21.87 -0.95 -20.04
C VAL A 362 22.58 -2.26 -20.39
#